data_c70ca4e65f3f27e24f6ef3335ffd04de
#
_entry.id   c70ca4e65f3f27e24f6ef3335ffd04de
#
_cell.length_a   1.000
_cell.length_b   1.000
_cell.length_c   1.000
_cell.angle_alpha   90.00
_cell.angle_beta   90.00
_cell.angle_gamma   90.00
#
_symmetry.space_group_name_H-M   'P 1'
#
loop_
_entity.id
_entity.type
_entity.pdbx_description
1 polymer ?
#
loop_
_entity_poly.entity_id
_entity_poly.type
_entity_poly.pdbx_seq_one_letter_code
_entity_poly.pdbx_strand_id
1 'polypeptide(L)'
;MRKILCIILSLLLTGIVIAQTEKEAADNRKGSERKMEELKLTKEWDKVFPQSDKVIHSKVTFCNRYGITLAADMYIPKNASGKLPAIAVSGPFGAVKEQSSGLYAQTMAERGFLTIAFDPSYTGESGGKPRYVASPDINTEDFCAAVDFLSAREDVDPERIGIIGICGWGGMALNAAAIDTRIKATVTSTMYDMSRVNANGYFDAMDAGQRYELRQQLNAQRTLEARNGRYERAGGVVDPLPADAPQFVVDYHAYYKTPRGYHKRSLNSNEGWNKTSSLSFINMPLLSYSDEIRSAVLMIHGEKAHSRYFSEDAFKKLKGENKELLIIPAASHVDLYDNQAGVIPYDKMEKFFRDNLK
;
A
#
# COMPACT_ATOMS: atom_id res chain seq x y z
N MET A 1 -33.82 -1.45 66.37
CA MET A 1 -33.66 -2.48 65.29
C MET A 1 -33.94 -1.95 63.88
N ARG A 2 -35.03 -1.20 63.58
CA ARG A 2 -35.29 -0.69 62.18
C ARG A 2 -34.21 0.27 61.62
N LYS A 3 -33.58 1.14 62.42
CA LYS A 3 -32.56 2.07 61.96
C LYS A 3 -31.19 1.39 61.55
N ILE A 4 -30.85 0.31 62.26
CA ILE A 4 -29.62 -0.47 61.96
C ILE A 4 -29.81 -1.29 60.68
N LEU A 5 -31.01 -1.79 60.42
CA LEU A 5 -31.30 -2.56 59.21
C LEU A 5 -31.23 -1.69 57.92
N CYS A 6 -31.65 -0.43 57.99
CA CYS A 6 -31.56 0.52 56.87
C CYS A 6 -30.12 0.93 56.55
N ILE A 7 -29.23 1.05 57.52
CA ILE A 7 -27.81 1.39 57.32
C ILE A 7 -27.07 0.21 56.69
N ILE A 8 -27.35 -1.01 57.11
CA ILE A 8 -26.73 -2.23 56.51
C ILE A 8 -27.20 -2.43 55.06
N LEU A 9 -28.49 -2.17 54.78
CA LEU A 9 -29.01 -2.28 53.40
C LEU A 9 -28.44 -1.20 52.47
N SER A 10 -28.20 0.02 52.97
CA SER A 10 -27.59 1.12 52.23
C SER A 10 -26.10 0.84 51.90
N LEU A 11 -25.37 0.25 52.85
CA LEU A 11 -23.97 -0.12 52.66
C LEU A 11 -23.81 -1.32 51.68
N LEU A 12 -24.74 -2.26 51.68
CA LEU A 12 -24.75 -3.35 50.70
C LEU A 12 -25.09 -2.88 49.28
N LEU A 13 -26.03 -1.95 49.14
CA LEU A 13 -26.37 -1.35 47.82
C LEU A 13 -25.22 -0.51 47.25
N THR A 14 -24.53 0.29 48.08
CA THR A 14 -23.35 1.05 47.64
C THR A 14 -22.19 0.13 47.26
N GLY A 15 -21.94 -0.94 47.99
CA GLY A 15 -20.91 -1.94 47.62
C GLY A 15 -21.19 -2.64 46.29
N ILE A 16 -22.45 -2.98 46.00
CA ILE A 16 -22.86 -3.60 44.74
C ILE A 16 -22.70 -2.59 43.57
N VAL A 17 -23.07 -1.35 43.73
CA VAL A 17 -22.93 -0.29 42.72
C VAL A 17 -21.45 -0.02 42.42
N ILE A 18 -20.59 0.04 43.45
CA ILE A 18 -19.15 0.23 43.27
C ILE A 18 -18.52 -0.96 42.53
N ALA A 19 -18.89 -2.20 42.90
CA ALA A 19 -18.40 -3.41 42.23
C ALA A 19 -18.86 -3.52 40.77
N GLN A 20 -20.08 -3.07 40.46
CA GLN A 20 -20.56 -3.01 39.06
C GLN A 20 -19.83 -1.93 38.24
N THR A 21 -19.61 -0.74 38.81
CA THR A 21 -18.86 0.32 38.12
C THR A 21 -17.37 -0.04 37.91
N GLU A 22 -16.75 -0.74 38.87
CA GLU A 22 -15.40 -1.25 38.70
C GLU A 22 -15.29 -2.35 37.65
N LYS A 23 -16.29 -3.24 37.55
CA LYS A 23 -16.37 -4.27 36.55
C LYS A 23 -16.62 -3.69 35.13
N GLU A 24 -17.51 -2.72 35.01
CA GLU A 24 -17.74 -1.99 33.75
C GLU A 24 -16.52 -1.14 33.34
N ALA A 25 -15.81 -0.54 34.31
CA ALA A 25 -14.56 0.16 34.06
C ALA A 25 -13.41 -0.80 33.68
N ALA A 26 -13.41 -2.02 34.22
CA ALA A 26 -12.44 -3.08 33.84
C ALA A 26 -12.75 -3.67 32.46
N ASP A 27 -14.01 -3.88 32.11
CA ASP A 27 -14.43 -4.32 30.77
C ASP A 27 -14.21 -3.24 29.71
N ASN A 28 -14.40 -1.97 30.03
CA ASN A 28 -14.08 -0.85 29.16
C ASN A 28 -12.56 -0.61 28.99
N ARG A 29 -11.71 -1.14 29.89
CA ARG A 29 -10.24 -1.12 29.75
C ARG A 29 -9.70 -2.27 28.90
N LYS A 30 -10.49 -3.32 28.65
CA LYS A 30 -10.16 -4.31 27.63
C LYS A 30 -10.39 -3.66 26.29
N GLY A 31 -9.30 -3.18 25.65
CA GLY A 31 -9.37 -2.67 24.30
C GLY A 31 -10.12 -3.64 23.39
N SER A 32 -10.82 -3.13 22.39
CA SER A 32 -11.51 -3.97 21.43
C SER A 32 -10.50 -4.95 20.79
N GLU A 33 -10.77 -6.25 20.88
CA GLU A 33 -9.94 -7.25 20.23
C GLU A 33 -9.96 -7.02 18.72
N ARG A 34 -8.77 -6.95 18.08
CA ARG A 34 -8.67 -6.90 16.63
C ARG A 34 -9.06 -8.28 16.08
N LYS A 35 -10.30 -8.41 15.63
CA LYS A 35 -10.77 -9.65 15.00
C LYS A 35 -10.42 -9.62 13.52
N MET A 36 -9.56 -10.53 13.08
CA MET A 36 -9.25 -10.68 11.66
C MET A 36 -10.40 -11.36 10.90
N GLU A 37 -10.71 -10.82 9.71
CA GLU A 37 -11.62 -11.47 8.76
C GLU A 37 -10.92 -12.72 8.19
N GLU A 38 -11.64 -13.82 8.08
CA GLU A 38 -11.14 -15.02 7.40
C GLU A 38 -11.19 -14.79 5.88
N LEU A 39 -10.02 -14.81 5.24
CA LEU A 39 -9.88 -14.58 3.81
C LEU A 39 -9.78 -15.88 3.02
N LYS A 40 -10.36 -15.90 1.81
CA LYS A 40 -10.21 -17.00 0.85
C LYS A 40 -8.95 -16.77 0.01
N LEU A 41 -7.84 -17.40 0.40
CA LEU A 41 -6.57 -17.29 -0.28
C LEU A 41 -6.39 -18.38 -1.33
N THR A 42 -5.92 -18.03 -2.53
CA THR A 42 -5.58 -18.97 -3.60
C THR A 42 -4.35 -19.78 -3.21
N LYS A 43 -4.43 -21.10 -3.34
CA LYS A 43 -3.33 -22.02 -3.00
C LYS A 43 -2.34 -22.21 -4.15
N GLU A 44 -2.80 -22.01 -5.37
CA GLU A 44 -2.01 -22.19 -6.59
C GLU A 44 -1.07 -21.01 -6.83
N TRP A 45 0.02 -21.26 -7.57
CA TRP A 45 0.91 -20.21 -8.06
C TRP A 45 0.26 -19.51 -9.26
N ASP A 46 -0.53 -18.48 -9.02
CA ASP A 46 -1.23 -17.71 -10.05
C ASP A 46 -0.57 -16.36 -10.34
N LYS A 47 0.74 -16.28 -10.15
CA LYS A 47 1.53 -15.06 -10.37
C LYS A 47 1.99 -14.95 -11.81
N VAL A 48 2.18 -13.72 -12.29
CA VAL A 48 2.65 -13.41 -13.66
C VAL A 48 4.17 -13.55 -13.83
N PHE A 49 4.84 -14.08 -12.83
CA PHE A 49 6.28 -14.36 -12.85
C PHE A 49 6.56 -15.77 -12.32
N PRO A 50 7.68 -16.40 -12.70
CA PRO A 50 8.02 -17.75 -12.29
C PRO A 50 8.34 -17.82 -10.79
N GLN A 51 8.05 -18.97 -10.19
CA GLN A 51 8.41 -19.25 -8.80
C GLN A 51 9.91 -19.51 -8.70
N SER A 52 10.56 -18.89 -7.71
CA SER A 52 11.97 -19.12 -7.41
C SER A 52 12.16 -20.35 -6.52
N ASP A 53 13.17 -21.13 -6.82
CA ASP A 53 13.63 -22.25 -5.98
C ASP A 53 14.56 -21.83 -4.83
N LYS A 54 14.96 -20.56 -4.76
CA LYS A 54 15.86 -20.02 -3.73
C LYS A 54 15.15 -19.54 -2.48
N VAL A 55 13.82 -19.41 -2.53
CA VAL A 55 13.02 -18.87 -1.43
C VAL A 55 11.93 -19.85 -1.02
N ILE A 56 11.49 -19.72 0.24
CA ILE A 56 10.29 -20.36 0.78
C ILE A 56 9.15 -19.34 0.62
N HIS A 57 8.10 -19.72 -0.08
CA HIS A 57 6.91 -18.90 -0.26
C HIS A 57 5.78 -19.40 0.63
N SER A 58 5.06 -18.48 1.25
CA SER A 58 3.81 -18.74 1.98
C SER A 58 2.87 -17.54 1.91
N LYS A 59 1.57 -17.79 2.06
CA LYS A 59 0.60 -16.72 2.23
C LYS A 59 0.40 -16.42 3.70
N VAL A 60 0.33 -15.13 4.03
CA VAL A 60 0.10 -14.62 5.38
C VAL A 60 -1.01 -13.57 5.38
N THR A 61 -1.61 -13.36 6.54
CA THR A 61 -2.61 -12.31 6.75
C THR A 61 -2.26 -11.50 7.99
N PHE A 62 -2.58 -10.21 7.95
CA PHE A 62 -2.44 -9.31 9.08
C PHE A 62 -3.52 -8.22 9.01
N CYS A 63 -3.73 -7.49 10.10
CA CYS A 63 -4.83 -6.53 10.20
C CYS A 63 -4.29 -5.11 10.35
N ASN A 64 -4.81 -4.16 9.58
CA ASN A 64 -4.51 -2.75 9.78
C ASN A 64 -5.29 -2.16 10.97
N ARG A 65 -4.98 -0.94 11.39
CA ARG A 65 -5.65 -0.29 12.55
C ARG A 65 -7.14 -0.03 12.33
N TYR A 66 -7.62 -0.08 11.08
CA TYR A 66 -9.04 0.05 10.74
C TYR A 66 -9.80 -1.28 10.79
N GLY A 67 -9.14 -2.37 11.20
CA GLY A 67 -9.74 -3.70 11.29
C GLY A 67 -9.88 -4.41 9.96
N ILE A 68 -9.21 -3.95 8.90
CA ILE A 68 -9.21 -4.60 7.60
C ILE A 68 -8.10 -5.64 7.56
N THR A 69 -8.45 -6.88 7.25
CA THR A 69 -7.48 -7.97 7.09
C THR A 69 -6.84 -7.89 5.72
N LEU A 70 -5.51 -7.83 5.67
CA LEU A 70 -4.70 -7.80 4.46
C LEU A 70 -4.15 -9.18 4.15
N ALA A 71 -4.09 -9.53 2.86
CA ALA A 71 -3.45 -10.73 2.35
C ALA A 71 -2.10 -10.39 1.74
N ALA A 72 -1.08 -11.18 2.07
CA ALA A 72 0.26 -11.03 1.51
C ALA A 72 0.89 -12.36 1.11
N ASP A 73 1.76 -12.30 0.13
CA ASP A 73 2.74 -13.34 -0.18
C ASP A 73 4.04 -13.03 0.55
N MET A 74 4.48 -13.96 1.39
CA MET A 74 5.74 -13.86 2.14
C MET A 74 6.79 -14.75 1.50
N TYR A 75 8.00 -14.22 1.37
CA TYR A 75 9.17 -14.92 0.81
C TYR A 75 10.32 -14.86 1.80
N ILE A 76 10.87 -16.02 2.15
CA ILE A 76 12.00 -16.17 3.07
C ILE A 76 13.14 -16.87 2.34
N PRO A 77 14.39 -16.38 2.40
CA PRO A 77 15.54 -17.05 1.83
C PRO A 77 15.67 -18.47 2.40
N LYS A 78 15.89 -19.51 1.57
CA LYS A 78 16.01 -20.90 2.05
C LYS A 78 17.19 -21.11 3.01
N ASN A 79 18.25 -20.33 2.85
CA ASN A 79 19.46 -20.42 3.68
C ASN A 79 19.49 -19.34 4.78
N ALA A 80 18.34 -18.84 5.18
CA ALA A 80 18.24 -17.83 6.22
C ALA A 80 18.69 -18.38 7.59
N SER A 81 19.39 -17.56 8.36
CA SER A 81 19.76 -17.85 9.74
C SER A 81 19.67 -16.59 10.60
N GLY A 82 19.21 -16.75 11.84
CA GLY A 82 19.01 -15.62 12.76
C GLY A 82 17.88 -14.68 12.33
N LYS A 83 17.88 -13.50 12.91
CA LYS A 83 16.89 -12.46 12.57
C LYS A 83 17.28 -11.73 11.28
N LEU A 84 16.35 -11.65 10.35
CA LEU A 84 16.54 -11.06 9.03
C LEU A 84 16.12 -9.59 8.99
N PRO A 85 16.77 -8.77 8.14
CA PRO A 85 16.18 -7.52 7.70
C PRO A 85 14.94 -7.83 6.84
N ALA A 86 13.90 -7.00 6.95
CA ALA A 86 12.66 -7.26 6.27
C ALA A 86 12.20 -6.10 5.37
N ILE A 87 11.47 -6.43 4.30
CA ILE A 87 10.96 -5.44 3.33
C ILE A 87 9.50 -5.72 3.01
N ALA A 88 8.63 -4.71 3.19
CA ALA A 88 7.26 -4.76 2.70
C ALA A 88 7.16 -4.08 1.33
N VAL A 89 6.45 -4.72 0.38
CA VAL A 89 6.34 -4.27 -1.01
C VAL A 89 4.87 -4.16 -1.42
N SER A 90 4.51 -3.06 -2.09
CA SER A 90 3.19 -2.93 -2.72
C SER A 90 3.22 -2.10 -3.99
N GLY A 91 2.18 -2.27 -4.82
CA GLY A 91 2.02 -1.59 -6.10
C GLY A 91 2.24 -2.50 -7.31
N PRO A 92 2.02 -1.97 -8.50
CA PRO A 92 1.49 -0.64 -8.86
C PRO A 92 0.07 -0.35 -8.35
N PHE A 93 -0.36 0.91 -8.40
CA PHE A 93 -1.73 1.29 -8.03
C PHE A 93 -2.74 0.64 -8.98
N GLY A 94 -3.68 -0.14 -8.42
CA GLY A 94 -4.61 -0.96 -9.20
C GLY A 94 -4.08 -2.33 -9.64
N ALA A 95 -2.83 -2.67 -9.30
CA ALA A 95 -2.29 -4.02 -9.44
C ALA A 95 -2.59 -4.86 -8.18
N VAL A 96 -2.17 -6.12 -8.21
CA VAL A 96 -2.22 -7.07 -7.09
C VAL A 96 -0.83 -7.67 -6.83
N LYS A 97 -0.64 -8.26 -5.65
CA LYS A 97 0.62 -8.86 -5.22
C LYS A 97 1.17 -9.97 -6.13
N GLU A 98 0.31 -10.53 -6.98
CA GLU A 98 0.68 -11.54 -7.97
C GLU A 98 1.37 -10.95 -9.21
N GLN A 99 1.50 -9.62 -9.28
CA GLN A 99 2.15 -8.88 -10.36
C GLN A 99 3.49 -8.30 -9.91
N SER A 100 3.80 -7.07 -10.26
CA SER A 100 5.08 -6.40 -10.02
C SER A 100 5.58 -6.48 -8.57
N SER A 101 4.74 -6.18 -7.58
CA SER A 101 5.18 -6.19 -6.17
C SER A 101 5.66 -7.56 -5.69
N GLY A 102 5.01 -8.64 -6.14
CA GLY A 102 5.46 -10.00 -5.84
C GLY A 102 6.80 -10.34 -6.49
N LEU A 103 7.03 -9.92 -7.73
CA LEU A 103 8.33 -10.08 -8.39
C LEU A 103 9.44 -9.36 -7.62
N TYR A 104 9.22 -8.10 -7.23
CA TYR A 104 10.18 -7.35 -6.43
C TYR A 104 10.44 -8.03 -5.08
N ALA A 105 9.39 -8.46 -4.39
CA ALA A 105 9.51 -9.14 -3.11
C ALA A 105 10.30 -10.46 -3.24
N GLN A 106 9.97 -11.32 -4.21
CA GLN A 106 10.70 -12.57 -4.45
C GLN A 106 12.17 -12.30 -4.77
N THR A 107 12.45 -11.32 -5.65
CA THR A 107 13.81 -11.00 -6.06
C THR A 107 14.65 -10.44 -4.91
N MET A 108 14.07 -9.63 -4.03
CA MET A 108 14.77 -9.15 -2.84
C MET A 108 14.95 -10.26 -1.78
N ALA A 109 14.03 -11.22 -1.71
CA ALA A 109 14.20 -12.39 -0.85
C ALA A 109 15.34 -13.29 -1.31
N GLU A 110 15.53 -13.48 -2.61
CA GLU A 110 16.69 -14.18 -3.17
C GLU A 110 18.03 -13.54 -2.77
N ARG A 111 18.01 -12.27 -2.40
CA ARG A 111 19.14 -11.45 -1.96
C ARG A 111 19.31 -11.38 -0.44
N GLY A 112 18.55 -12.18 0.32
CA GLY A 112 18.75 -12.37 1.74
C GLY A 112 17.86 -11.51 2.66
N PHE A 113 16.78 -10.92 2.16
CA PHE A 113 15.79 -10.23 2.97
C PHE A 113 14.57 -11.12 3.19
N LEU A 114 13.91 -11.04 4.36
CA LEU A 114 12.54 -11.53 4.49
C LEU A 114 11.62 -10.48 3.84
N THR A 115 10.76 -10.90 2.91
CA THR A 115 9.92 -9.94 2.21
C THR A 115 8.45 -10.34 2.22
N ILE A 116 7.58 -9.34 2.17
CA ILE A 116 6.15 -9.53 1.91
C ILE A 116 5.72 -8.64 0.76
N ALA A 117 4.89 -9.20 -0.16
CA ALA A 117 4.11 -8.41 -1.11
C ALA A 117 2.65 -8.50 -0.70
N PHE A 118 1.98 -7.37 -0.45
CA PHE A 118 0.60 -7.37 0.04
C PHE A 118 -0.37 -6.74 -0.96
N ASP A 119 -1.61 -7.27 -0.97
CA ASP A 119 -2.72 -6.59 -1.61
C ASP A 119 -3.22 -5.46 -0.73
N PRO A 120 -3.54 -4.30 -1.30
CA PRO A 120 -4.15 -3.20 -0.55
C PRO A 120 -5.49 -3.56 0.05
N SER A 121 -5.90 -2.85 1.10
CA SER A 121 -7.27 -2.86 1.60
C SER A 121 -8.27 -2.75 0.45
N TYR A 122 -9.35 -3.50 0.50
CA TYR A 122 -10.46 -3.56 -0.47
C TYR A 122 -10.15 -4.21 -1.82
N THR A 123 -8.93 -4.65 -2.08
CA THR A 123 -8.52 -5.17 -3.39
C THR A 123 -7.86 -6.54 -3.29
N GLY A 124 -7.68 -7.21 -4.43
CA GLY A 124 -7.05 -8.51 -4.49
C GLY A 124 -7.70 -9.55 -3.55
N GLU A 125 -6.88 -10.25 -2.79
CA GLU A 125 -7.31 -11.19 -1.75
C GLU A 125 -7.51 -10.53 -0.37
N SER A 126 -7.12 -9.24 -0.19
CA SER A 126 -7.36 -8.50 1.05
C SER A 126 -8.85 -8.23 1.28
N GLY A 127 -9.22 -8.08 2.54
CA GLY A 127 -10.57 -7.81 2.99
C GLY A 127 -11.03 -6.36 2.79
N GLY A 128 -12.07 -6.02 3.52
CA GLY A 128 -12.69 -4.70 3.52
C GLY A 128 -13.88 -4.56 2.56
N LYS A 129 -14.85 -3.76 3.00
CA LYS A 129 -16.09 -3.45 2.26
C LYS A 129 -16.38 -1.95 2.33
N PRO A 130 -16.93 -1.35 1.24
CA PRO A 130 -17.18 -1.99 -0.06
C PRO A 130 -15.87 -2.34 -0.77
N ARG A 131 -15.91 -3.30 -1.70
CA ARG A 131 -14.73 -3.68 -2.49
C ARG A 131 -14.30 -2.55 -3.42
N TYR A 132 -13.02 -2.56 -3.82
CA TYR A 132 -12.45 -1.70 -4.87
C TYR A 132 -12.38 -0.21 -4.50
N VAL A 133 -12.32 0.09 -3.22
CA VAL A 133 -12.04 1.43 -2.72
C VAL A 133 -10.54 1.70 -2.77
N ALA A 134 -10.17 2.94 -3.09
CA ALA A 134 -8.84 3.47 -2.86
C ALA A 134 -8.93 4.70 -1.95
N SER A 135 -8.02 4.80 -1.00
CA SER A 135 -7.98 5.89 -0.02
C SER A 135 -6.54 6.25 0.32
N PRO A 136 -6.14 7.52 0.25
CA PRO A 136 -4.78 7.93 0.59
C PRO A 136 -4.40 7.58 2.03
N ASP A 137 -5.32 7.70 2.98
CA ASP A 137 -5.10 7.39 4.39
C ASP A 137 -5.00 5.87 4.62
N ILE A 138 -6.03 5.11 4.22
CA ILE A 138 -6.08 3.67 4.46
C ILE A 138 -4.96 2.93 3.72
N ASN A 139 -4.65 3.33 2.47
CA ASN A 139 -3.59 2.68 1.72
C ASN A 139 -2.18 3.05 2.24
N THR A 140 -1.99 4.24 2.81
CA THR A 140 -0.76 4.55 3.56
C THR A 140 -0.65 3.69 4.82
N GLU A 141 -1.76 3.53 5.56
CA GLU A 141 -1.84 2.67 6.75
C GLU A 141 -1.54 1.21 6.42
N ASP A 142 -1.88 0.71 5.24
CA ASP A 142 -1.59 -0.67 4.84
C ASP A 142 -0.07 -0.96 4.88
N PHE A 143 0.81 0.03 4.57
CA PHE A 143 2.25 -0.09 4.79
C PHE A 143 2.62 -0.12 6.28
N CYS A 144 2.01 0.74 7.10
CA CYS A 144 2.27 0.75 8.55
C CYS A 144 1.84 -0.58 9.19
N ALA A 145 0.71 -1.15 8.76
CA ALA A 145 0.27 -2.47 9.19
C ALA A 145 1.21 -3.60 8.75
N ALA A 146 1.80 -3.50 7.56
CA ALA A 146 2.83 -4.42 7.10
C ALA A 146 4.10 -4.33 7.99
N VAL A 147 4.47 -3.12 8.42
CA VAL A 147 5.57 -2.90 9.39
C VAL A 147 5.21 -3.48 10.76
N ASP A 148 3.97 -3.32 11.25
CA ASP A 148 3.48 -3.95 12.48
C ASP A 148 3.66 -5.46 12.42
N PHE A 149 3.20 -6.09 11.32
CA PHE A 149 3.31 -7.53 11.11
C PHE A 149 4.77 -8.01 11.11
N LEU A 150 5.63 -7.32 10.37
CA LEU A 150 7.07 -7.66 10.29
C LEU A 150 7.76 -7.48 11.64
N SER A 151 7.48 -6.38 12.35
CA SER A 151 8.07 -6.08 13.66
C SER A 151 7.70 -7.09 14.74
N ALA A 152 6.52 -7.73 14.64
CA ALA A 152 6.03 -8.72 15.60
C ALA A 152 6.59 -10.12 15.36
N ARG A 153 7.35 -10.38 14.29
CA ARG A 153 7.89 -11.70 13.96
C ARG A 153 9.20 -11.98 14.70
N GLU A 154 9.34 -13.23 15.13
CA GLU A 154 10.57 -13.67 15.84
C GLU A 154 11.79 -13.79 14.92
N ASP A 155 11.58 -14.05 13.62
CA ASP A 155 12.59 -14.21 12.58
C ASP A 155 12.97 -12.89 11.87
N VAL A 156 12.39 -11.75 12.30
CA VAL A 156 12.71 -10.41 11.81
C VAL A 156 13.40 -9.58 12.86
N ASP A 157 14.37 -8.76 12.44
CA ASP A 157 14.94 -7.71 13.26
C ASP A 157 14.07 -6.43 13.11
N PRO A 158 13.32 -6.01 14.14
CA PRO A 158 12.42 -4.87 14.05
C PRO A 158 13.11 -3.53 13.82
N GLU A 159 14.42 -3.44 14.07
CA GLU A 159 15.21 -2.24 13.76
C GLU A 159 15.70 -2.20 12.31
N ARG A 160 15.42 -3.24 11.51
CA ARG A 160 15.93 -3.42 10.14
C ARG A 160 14.80 -3.64 9.15
N ILE A 161 13.81 -2.72 9.15
CA ILE A 161 12.64 -2.79 8.27
C ILE A 161 12.69 -1.69 7.21
N GLY A 162 12.55 -2.09 5.94
CA GLY A 162 12.39 -1.22 4.80
C GLY A 162 11.09 -1.46 4.04
N ILE A 163 10.78 -0.55 3.12
CA ILE A 163 9.61 -0.67 2.24
C ILE A 163 9.95 -0.36 0.79
N ILE A 164 9.19 -0.95 -0.14
CA ILE A 164 9.23 -0.64 -1.57
C ILE A 164 7.84 -0.28 -2.05
N GLY A 165 7.68 0.90 -2.62
CA GLY A 165 6.46 1.34 -3.28
C GLY A 165 6.64 1.50 -4.79
N ILE A 166 5.77 0.86 -5.59
CA ILE A 166 5.86 0.87 -7.05
C ILE A 166 4.71 1.69 -7.63
N CYS A 167 4.98 2.58 -8.59
CA CYS A 167 3.98 3.44 -9.23
C CYS A 167 3.24 4.31 -8.19
N GLY A 168 1.93 4.35 -8.15
CA GLY A 168 1.16 5.10 -7.14
C GLY A 168 1.48 4.71 -5.70
N TRP A 169 1.93 3.49 -5.46
CA TRP A 169 2.39 3.06 -4.14
C TRP A 169 3.73 3.66 -3.73
N GLY A 170 4.48 4.24 -4.67
CA GLY A 170 5.66 5.04 -4.34
C GLY A 170 5.30 6.29 -3.54
N GLY A 171 4.21 6.99 -3.91
CA GLY A 171 3.70 8.11 -3.13
C GLY A 171 3.18 7.70 -1.74
N MET A 172 2.48 6.54 -1.64
CA MET A 172 2.06 5.97 -0.35
C MET A 172 3.25 5.58 0.52
N ALA A 173 4.32 5.01 -0.08
CA ALA A 173 5.53 4.64 0.64
C ALA A 173 6.26 5.86 1.22
N LEU A 174 6.35 6.97 0.48
CA LEU A 174 6.90 8.22 1.01
C LEU A 174 6.05 8.76 2.16
N ASN A 175 4.72 8.72 2.02
CA ASN A 175 3.83 9.14 3.10
C ASN A 175 3.95 8.23 4.34
N ALA A 176 4.05 6.91 4.14
CA ALA A 176 4.29 5.97 5.23
C ALA A 176 5.62 6.22 5.93
N ALA A 177 6.69 6.51 5.17
CA ALA A 177 8.00 6.85 5.75
C ALA A 177 8.01 8.17 6.54
N ALA A 178 7.11 9.11 6.21
CA ALA A 178 6.92 10.34 6.98
C ALA A 178 6.15 10.11 8.29
N ILE A 179 5.27 9.09 8.34
CA ILE A 179 4.42 8.78 9.49
C ILE A 179 5.08 7.75 10.43
N ASP A 180 5.65 6.67 9.88
CA ASP A 180 6.15 5.54 10.64
C ASP A 180 7.69 5.56 10.75
N THR A 181 8.17 5.97 11.90
CA THR A 181 9.61 6.10 12.18
C THR A 181 10.37 4.76 12.29
N ARG A 182 9.66 3.62 12.30
CA ARG A 182 10.25 2.28 12.25
C ARG A 182 10.76 1.93 10.84
N ILE A 183 10.29 2.63 9.82
CA ILE A 183 10.78 2.47 8.43
C ILE A 183 12.15 3.12 8.32
N LYS A 184 13.19 2.30 8.17
CA LYS A 184 14.60 2.76 8.12
C LYS A 184 15.08 3.08 6.71
N ALA A 185 14.47 2.44 5.70
CA ALA A 185 14.84 2.64 4.30
C ALA A 185 13.61 2.49 3.40
N THR A 186 13.45 3.40 2.45
CA THR A 186 12.34 3.41 1.50
C THR A 186 12.87 3.44 0.07
N VAL A 187 12.41 2.50 -0.75
CA VAL A 187 12.62 2.54 -2.20
C VAL A 187 11.31 2.88 -2.89
N THR A 188 11.33 3.83 -3.82
CA THR A 188 10.24 4.04 -4.76
C THR A 188 10.67 3.69 -6.17
N SER A 189 9.87 2.92 -6.89
CA SER A 189 10.10 2.58 -8.29
C SER A 189 9.01 3.21 -9.14
N THR A 190 9.42 4.03 -10.14
CA THR A 190 8.51 4.68 -11.08
C THR A 190 7.32 5.38 -10.40
N MET A 191 7.59 6.13 -9.33
CA MET A 191 6.61 6.71 -8.40
C MET A 191 5.60 7.64 -9.08
N TYR A 192 4.33 7.54 -8.63
CA TYR A 192 3.30 8.55 -8.84
C TYR A 192 2.89 9.20 -7.52
N ASP A 193 2.64 10.48 -7.53
CA ASP A 193 1.81 11.13 -6.52
C ASP A 193 0.33 11.04 -6.94
N MET A 194 -0.37 10.03 -6.40
CA MET A 194 -1.78 9.78 -6.73
C MET A 194 -2.69 10.94 -6.30
N SER A 195 -2.33 11.70 -5.26
CA SER A 195 -3.08 12.90 -4.87
C SER A 195 -2.91 14.03 -5.89
N ARG A 196 -1.68 14.28 -6.33
CA ARG A 196 -1.39 15.32 -7.33
C ARG A 196 -2.06 15.03 -8.68
N VAL A 197 -1.96 13.79 -9.18
CA VAL A 197 -2.56 13.46 -10.48
C VAL A 197 -4.10 13.52 -10.43
N ASN A 198 -4.72 13.13 -9.33
CA ASN A 198 -6.17 13.26 -9.18
C ASN A 198 -6.62 14.72 -9.00
N ALA A 199 -5.81 15.56 -8.34
CA ALA A 199 -6.14 16.94 -8.11
C ALA A 199 -5.83 17.88 -9.29
N ASN A 200 -4.71 17.63 -9.98
CA ASN A 200 -4.16 18.56 -10.96
C ASN A 200 -4.07 17.96 -12.38
N GLY A 201 -4.40 16.67 -12.57
CA GLY A 201 -4.20 15.99 -13.83
C GLY A 201 -2.71 15.72 -14.15
N TYR A 202 -2.45 15.15 -15.32
CA TYR A 202 -1.07 14.99 -15.81
C TYR A 202 -0.46 16.36 -16.09
N PHE A 203 0.82 16.52 -15.69
CA PHE A 203 1.59 17.74 -15.87
C PHE A 203 0.94 18.99 -15.27
N ASP A 204 0.10 18.80 -14.22
CA ASP A 204 -0.68 19.85 -13.55
C ASP A 204 -1.57 20.66 -14.52
N ALA A 205 -2.10 20.02 -15.54
CA ALA A 205 -2.91 20.66 -16.58
C ALA A 205 -4.33 21.03 -16.13
N MET A 206 -4.79 20.55 -14.96
CA MET A 206 -6.12 20.83 -14.43
C MET A 206 -6.09 22.04 -13.50
N ASP A 207 -6.83 23.09 -13.85
CA ASP A 207 -7.01 24.27 -13.03
C ASP A 207 -8.07 24.11 -11.92
N ALA A 208 -8.30 25.15 -11.12
CA ALA A 208 -9.26 25.13 -10.02
C ALA A 208 -10.72 25.00 -10.49
N GLY A 209 -11.06 25.56 -11.65
CA GLY A 209 -12.39 25.46 -12.26
C GLY A 209 -12.70 24.05 -12.71
N GLN A 210 -11.80 23.45 -13.47
CA GLN A 210 -11.90 22.05 -13.93
C GLN A 210 -11.96 21.07 -12.75
N ARG A 211 -11.16 21.31 -11.68
CA ARG A 211 -11.20 20.51 -10.45
C ARG A 211 -12.55 20.66 -9.73
N TYR A 212 -13.15 21.84 -9.75
CA TYR A 212 -14.48 22.06 -9.18
C TYR A 212 -15.55 21.29 -9.96
N GLU A 213 -15.53 21.32 -11.29
CA GLU A 213 -16.44 20.56 -12.17
C GLU A 213 -16.30 19.05 -11.93
N LEU A 214 -15.07 18.55 -11.82
CA LEU A 214 -14.82 17.15 -11.48
C LEU A 214 -15.45 16.77 -10.13
N ARG A 215 -15.32 17.62 -9.10
CA ARG A 215 -15.99 17.38 -7.82
C ARG A 215 -17.51 17.37 -7.94
N GLN A 216 -18.11 18.25 -8.75
CA GLN A 216 -19.55 18.23 -8.99
C GLN A 216 -20.01 16.91 -9.62
N GLN A 217 -19.30 16.41 -10.63
CA GLN A 217 -19.57 15.11 -11.27
C GLN A 217 -19.45 13.96 -10.27
N LEU A 218 -18.39 13.92 -9.48
CA LEU A 218 -18.17 12.88 -8.47
C LEU A 218 -19.18 12.95 -7.33
N ASN A 219 -19.63 14.14 -6.93
CA ASN A 219 -20.68 14.29 -5.91
C ASN A 219 -22.06 13.88 -6.45
N ALA A 220 -22.37 14.14 -7.73
CA ALA A 220 -23.57 13.62 -8.37
C ALA A 220 -23.54 12.08 -8.41
N GLN A 221 -22.39 11.49 -8.73
CA GLN A 221 -22.18 10.04 -8.69
C GLN A 221 -22.41 9.47 -7.27
N ARG A 222 -21.87 10.10 -6.22
CA ARG A 222 -22.13 9.68 -4.82
C ARG A 222 -23.63 9.67 -4.49
N THR A 223 -24.39 10.65 -5.00
CA THR A 223 -25.84 10.69 -4.79
C THR A 223 -26.54 9.50 -5.47
N LEU A 224 -26.09 9.12 -6.66
CA LEU A 224 -26.61 7.94 -7.38
C LEU A 224 -26.27 6.65 -6.63
N GLU A 225 -25.03 6.52 -6.16
CA GLU A 225 -24.56 5.37 -5.37
C GLU A 225 -25.36 5.20 -4.08
N ALA A 226 -25.60 6.31 -3.37
CA ALA A 226 -26.43 6.32 -2.15
C ALA A 226 -27.90 5.90 -2.40
N ARG A 227 -28.46 6.30 -3.54
CA ARG A 227 -29.85 5.93 -3.93
C ARG A 227 -29.97 4.47 -4.36
N ASN A 228 -28.98 3.98 -5.10
CA ASN A 228 -29.03 2.68 -5.79
C ASN A 228 -28.35 1.55 -4.99
N GLY A 229 -27.56 1.88 -3.97
CA GLY A 229 -26.74 0.90 -3.23
C GLY A 229 -25.66 0.21 -4.06
N ARG A 230 -25.23 0.83 -5.18
CA ARG A 230 -24.24 0.28 -6.11
C ARG A 230 -23.17 1.30 -6.39
N TYR A 231 -21.92 0.83 -6.44
CA TYR A 231 -20.74 1.65 -6.74
C TYR A 231 -20.40 1.53 -8.23
N GLU A 232 -20.21 2.68 -8.89
CA GLU A 232 -19.72 2.73 -10.26
C GLU A 232 -18.20 2.57 -10.27
N ARG A 233 -17.69 1.80 -11.23
CA ARG A 233 -16.26 1.57 -11.41
C ARG A 233 -15.67 2.63 -12.34
N ALA A 234 -14.43 3.03 -12.07
CA ALA A 234 -13.73 4.08 -12.82
C ALA A 234 -13.23 3.62 -14.20
N GLY A 235 -13.26 2.30 -14.46
CA GLY A 235 -12.57 1.68 -15.58
C GLY A 235 -11.12 1.32 -15.22
N GLY A 236 -10.61 0.25 -15.81
CA GLY A 236 -9.20 -0.12 -15.74
C GLY A 236 -8.39 0.54 -16.86
N VAL A 237 -7.31 -0.10 -17.26
CA VAL A 237 -6.60 0.29 -18.49
C VAL A 237 -7.54 0.08 -19.67
N VAL A 238 -7.56 1.05 -20.60
CA VAL A 238 -8.46 1.04 -21.74
C VAL A 238 -8.27 -0.20 -22.62
N ASP A 239 -9.39 -0.82 -23.04
CA ASP A 239 -9.41 -1.96 -23.94
C ASP A 239 -10.77 -1.97 -24.68
N PRO A 240 -10.82 -1.94 -26.03
CA PRO A 240 -9.68 -2.00 -26.95
C PRO A 240 -8.80 -0.74 -26.92
N LEU A 241 -7.52 -0.91 -27.26
CA LEU A 241 -6.57 0.20 -27.34
C LEU A 241 -6.93 1.16 -28.47
N PRO A 242 -7.15 2.48 -28.23
CA PRO A 242 -7.38 3.46 -29.29
C PRO A 242 -6.18 3.56 -30.26
N ALA A 243 -6.46 3.78 -31.55
CA ALA A 243 -5.41 3.84 -32.57
C ALA A 243 -4.42 5.03 -32.39
N ASP A 244 -4.89 6.11 -31.75
CA ASP A 244 -4.15 7.35 -31.46
C ASP A 244 -3.70 7.43 -29.98
N ALA A 245 -3.70 6.30 -29.27
CA ALA A 245 -3.35 6.29 -27.85
C ALA A 245 -1.92 6.79 -27.61
N PRO A 246 -1.68 7.66 -26.62
CA PRO A 246 -0.34 8.05 -26.21
C PRO A 246 0.52 6.83 -25.83
N GLN A 247 1.83 6.90 -26.06
CA GLN A 247 2.75 5.78 -25.86
C GLN A 247 2.61 5.14 -24.45
N PHE A 248 2.47 5.93 -23.40
CA PHE A 248 2.31 5.39 -22.05
C PHE A 248 1.01 4.57 -21.86
N VAL A 249 -0.05 4.90 -22.60
CA VAL A 249 -1.30 4.12 -22.60
C VAL A 249 -1.09 2.80 -23.33
N VAL A 250 -0.35 2.82 -24.46
CA VAL A 250 0.10 1.60 -25.17
C VAL A 250 0.89 0.70 -24.23
N ASP A 251 1.85 1.25 -23.49
CA ASP A 251 2.70 0.52 -22.55
C ASP A 251 1.87 -0.12 -21.43
N TYR A 252 0.91 0.61 -20.85
CA TYR A 252 0.00 0.08 -19.83
C TYR A 252 -0.91 -1.02 -20.39
N HIS A 253 -1.45 -0.84 -21.61
CA HIS A 253 -2.24 -1.86 -22.26
C HIS A 253 -1.41 -3.14 -22.48
N ALA A 254 -0.19 -3.00 -22.99
CA ALA A 254 0.72 -4.11 -23.22
C ALA A 254 1.04 -4.90 -21.94
N TYR A 255 1.06 -4.24 -20.77
CA TYR A 255 1.24 -4.92 -19.51
C TYR A 255 -0.08 -5.51 -18.97
N TYR A 256 -1.11 -4.68 -18.77
CA TYR A 256 -2.30 -5.09 -18.00
C TYR A 256 -3.33 -5.88 -18.81
N LYS A 257 -3.34 -5.77 -20.14
CA LYS A 257 -4.35 -6.39 -21.02
C LYS A 257 -3.83 -7.57 -21.85
N THR A 258 -2.57 -7.94 -21.65
CA THR A 258 -1.92 -9.08 -22.33
C THR A 258 -1.38 -10.09 -21.30
N PRO A 259 -0.99 -11.31 -21.71
CA PRO A 259 -0.39 -12.30 -20.80
C PRO A 259 0.88 -11.83 -20.09
N ARG A 260 1.49 -10.71 -20.51
CA ARG A 260 2.66 -10.12 -19.87
C ARG A 260 2.42 -9.80 -18.39
N GLY A 261 1.27 -9.25 -18.06
CA GLY A 261 0.99 -8.85 -16.69
C GLY A 261 -0.50 -8.85 -16.33
N TYR A 262 -1.37 -9.39 -17.22
CA TYR A 262 -2.80 -9.52 -16.90
C TYR A 262 -3.00 -10.39 -15.66
N HIS A 263 -3.84 -9.93 -14.75
CA HIS A 263 -4.28 -10.74 -13.62
C HIS A 263 -5.77 -10.53 -13.33
N LYS A 264 -6.49 -11.64 -13.08
CA LYS A 264 -7.96 -11.64 -12.89
C LYS A 264 -8.44 -10.79 -11.69
N ARG A 265 -7.59 -10.56 -10.68
CA ARG A 265 -7.90 -9.73 -9.51
C ARG A 265 -7.39 -8.30 -9.62
N SER A 266 -6.56 -7.98 -10.60
CA SER A 266 -6.02 -6.64 -10.81
C SER A 266 -7.10 -5.68 -11.28
N LEU A 267 -7.20 -4.51 -10.65
CA LEU A 267 -8.14 -3.46 -11.03
C LEU A 267 -7.81 -2.88 -12.41
N ASN A 268 -6.52 -2.69 -12.70
CA ASN A 268 -6.07 -2.17 -13.99
C ASN A 268 -6.34 -3.15 -15.15
N SER A 269 -6.26 -4.47 -14.86
CA SER A 269 -6.59 -5.50 -15.85
C SER A 269 -8.10 -5.62 -16.10
N ASN A 270 -8.94 -5.09 -15.22
CA ASN A 270 -10.41 -5.22 -15.26
C ASN A 270 -11.09 -3.84 -15.19
N GLU A 271 -12.02 -3.63 -14.28
CA GLU A 271 -12.92 -2.47 -14.26
C GLU A 271 -12.41 -1.26 -13.44
N GLY A 272 -11.21 -1.32 -12.89
CA GLY A 272 -10.67 -0.24 -12.04
C GLY A 272 -11.24 -0.26 -10.62
N TRP A 273 -11.06 0.81 -9.89
CA TRP A 273 -11.61 1.02 -8.53
C TRP A 273 -12.93 1.81 -8.58
N ASN A 274 -13.59 1.98 -7.44
CA ASN A 274 -14.81 2.77 -7.33
C ASN A 274 -14.52 4.24 -7.69
N LYS A 275 -15.28 4.78 -8.63
CA LYS A 275 -15.07 6.09 -9.26
C LYS A 275 -14.97 7.23 -8.25
N THR A 276 -15.75 7.16 -7.18
CA THR A 276 -15.80 8.18 -6.13
C THR A 276 -14.58 8.18 -5.19
N SER A 277 -13.69 7.17 -5.29
CA SER A 277 -12.42 7.14 -4.54
C SER A 277 -11.52 8.35 -4.86
N SER A 278 -11.59 8.90 -6.07
CA SER A 278 -10.82 10.08 -6.47
C SER A 278 -11.07 11.31 -5.59
N LEU A 279 -12.24 11.44 -4.97
CA LEU A 279 -12.56 12.58 -4.09
C LEU A 279 -11.60 12.71 -2.91
N SER A 280 -11.21 11.59 -2.29
CA SER A 280 -10.24 11.61 -1.18
C SER A 280 -8.86 12.04 -1.67
N PHE A 281 -8.40 11.53 -2.80
CA PHE A 281 -7.09 11.89 -3.36
C PHE A 281 -7.01 13.37 -3.77
N ILE A 282 -8.08 13.95 -4.28
CA ILE A 282 -8.13 15.37 -4.66
C ILE A 282 -7.84 16.28 -3.45
N ASN A 283 -8.29 15.91 -2.25
CA ASN A 283 -8.23 16.79 -1.06
C ASN A 283 -7.22 16.34 0.02
N MET A 284 -6.53 15.22 -0.17
CA MET A 284 -5.57 14.68 0.80
C MET A 284 -4.19 14.51 0.17
N PRO A 285 -3.38 15.58 0.09
CA PRO A 285 -2.06 15.52 -0.54
C PRO A 285 -1.11 14.63 0.25
N LEU A 286 -0.60 13.56 -0.41
CA LEU A 286 0.25 12.54 0.20
C LEU A 286 1.62 13.06 0.66
N LEU A 287 2.21 13.98 -0.10
CA LEU A 287 3.60 14.40 0.10
C LEU A 287 3.73 15.70 0.92
N SER A 288 2.75 16.00 1.78
CA SER A 288 2.74 17.25 2.57
C SER A 288 3.89 17.34 3.56
N TYR A 289 4.32 16.22 4.13
CA TYR A 289 5.40 16.15 5.13
C TYR A 289 6.58 15.29 4.65
N SER A 290 6.75 15.13 3.33
CA SER A 290 7.85 14.35 2.77
C SER A 290 9.23 14.94 3.07
N ASP A 291 9.33 16.24 3.34
CA ASP A 291 10.55 16.91 3.77
C ASP A 291 10.95 16.63 5.23
N GLU A 292 10.08 15.97 6.01
CA GLU A 292 10.37 15.54 7.38
C GLU A 292 10.89 14.09 7.44
N ILE A 293 10.94 13.35 6.33
CA ILE A 293 11.45 11.98 6.29
C ILE A 293 12.94 11.96 6.64
N ARG A 294 13.28 11.35 7.79
CA ARG A 294 14.67 11.22 8.25
C ARG A 294 15.35 9.95 7.78
N SER A 295 14.58 8.88 7.54
CA SER A 295 15.09 7.59 7.05
C SER A 295 15.63 7.70 5.62
N ALA A 296 16.44 6.73 5.19
CA ALA A 296 17.03 6.72 3.86
C ALA A 296 15.95 6.54 2.77
N VAL A 297 16.11 7.26 1.64
CA VAL A 297 15.20 7.14 0.48
C VAL A 297 15.98 6.99 -0.81
N LEU A 298 15.66 5.94 -1.59
CA LEU A 298 16.11 5.77 -2.97
C LEU A 298 14.90 5.84 -3.90
N MET A 299 14.89 6.82 -4.79
CA MET A 299 13.86 6.95 -5.81
C MET A 299 14.42 6.50 -7.16
N ILE A 300 13.74 5.56 -7.82
CA ILE A 300 14.13 5.01 -9.13
C ILE A 300 13.04 5.36 -10.14
N HIS A 301 13.44 5.92 -11.30
CA HIS A 301 12.49 6.23 -12.35
C HIS A 301 13.08 6.03 -13.75
N GLY A 302 12.25 5.69 -14.73
CA GLY A 302 12.68 5.60 -16.12
C GLY A 302 12.82 6.97 -16.76
N GLU A 303 13.87 7.15 -17.56
CA GLU A 303 14.14 8.41 -18.27
C GLU A 303 13.00 8.81 -19.21
N LYS A 304 12.41 7.83 -19.93
CA LYS A 304 11.31 8.04 -20.88
C LYS A 304 9.92 7.91 -20.27
N ALA A 305 9.84 7.67 -18.96
CA ALA A 305 8.55 7.57 -18.29
C ALA A 305 7.84 8.93 -18.26
N HIS A 306 6.61 8.98 -18.77
CA HIS A 306 5.76 10.18 -18.76
C HIS A 306 5.53 10.72 -17.34
N SER A 307 5.71 9.87 -16.32
CA SER A 307 5.52 10.15 -14.89
C SER A 307 6.80 10.60 -14.18
N ARG A 308 7.93 10.76 -14.87
CA ARG A 308 9.24 11.05 -14.25
C ARG A 308 9.22 12.30 -13.37
N TYR A 309 8.48 13.31 -13.79
CA TYR A 309 8.36 14.58 -13.05
C TYR A 309 7.82 14.41 -11.62
N PHE A 310 6.99 13.39 -11.35
CA PHE A 310 6.54 13.11 -9.97
C PHE A 310 7.71 12.78 -9.04
N SER A 311 8.63 11.92 -9.49
CA SER A 311 9.82 11.58 -8.70
C SER A 311 10.78 12.74 -8.58
N GLU A 312 11.03 13.47 -9.67
CA GLU A 312 11.93 14.63 -9.65
C GLU A 312 11.44 15.73 -8.70
N ASP A 313 10.14 16.03 -8.72
CA ASP A 313 9.57 17.07 -7.87
C ASP A 313 9.43 16.61 -6.41
N ALA A 314 9.12 15.34 -6.17
CA ALA A 314 9.12 14.79 -4.82
C ALA A 314 10.54 14.79 -4.23
N PHE A 315 11.55 14.39 -5.02
CA PHE A 315 12.94 14.38 -4.59
C PHE A 315 13.44 15.77 -4.16
N LYS A 316 13.05 16.82 -4.87
CA LYS A 316 13.39 18.22 -4.50
C LYS A 316 12.87 18.64 -3.12
N LYS A 317 11.79 17.99 -2.64
CA LYS A 317 11.23 18.26 -1.30
C LYS A 317 11.98 17.51 -0.19
N LEU A 318 12.58 16.35 -0.50
CA LEU A 318 13.28 15.55 0.49
C LEU A 318 14.51 16.28 1.03
N LYS A 319 14.73 16.17 2.35
CA LYS A 319 15.89 16.79 3.05
C LYS A 319 16.81 15.70 3.59
N GLY A 320 18.10 16.04 3.75
CA GLY A 320 19.15 15.17 4.26
C GLY A 320 19.98 14.51 3.17
N GLU A 321 21.15 14.01 3.56
CA GLU A 321 22.16 13.46 2.64
C GLU A 321 21.91 11.98 2.27
N ASN A 322 21.01 11.30 2.97
CA ASN A 322 20.64 9.88 2.74
C ASN A 322 19.48 9.74 1.73
N LYS A 323 19.43 10.62 0.75
CA LYS A 323 18.41 10.64 -0.30
C LYS A 323 19.09 10.52 -1.67
N GLU A 324 18.55 9.64 -2.52
CA GLU A 324 19.08 9.41 -3.85
C GLU A 324 17.96 9.33 -4.88
N LEU A 325 18.18 9.93 -6.05
CA LEU A 325 17.35 9.79 -7.24
C LEU A 325 18.15 9.13 -8.34
N LEU A 326 17.70 7.97 -8.80
CA LEU A 326 18.31 7.20 -9.88
C LEU A 326 17.39 7.20 -11.10
N ILE A 327 17.84 7.81 -12.19
CA ILE A 327 17.14 7.79 -13.48
C ILE A 327 17.74 6.70 -14.36
N ILE A 328 16.92 5.73 -14.77
CA ILE A 328 17.33 4.61 -15.63
C ILE A 328 17.27 5.06 -17.09
N PRO A 329 18.39 5.11 -17.81
CA PRO A 329 18.42 5.56 -19.21
C PRO A 329 17.48 4.75 -20.10
N ALA A 330 16.81 5.43 -21.00
CA ALA A 330 15.89 4.88 -22.00
C ALA A 330 14.69 4.08 -21.49
N ALA A 331 14.56 3.82 -20.18
CA ALA A 331 13.47 3.04 -19.61
C ALA A 331 12.15 3.83 -19.60
N SER A 332 11.06 3.17 -19.94
CA SER A 332 9.69 3.64 -19.78
C SER A 332 9.20 3.41 -18.34
N HIS A 333 7.96 3.80 -18.05
CA HIS A 333 7.33 3.52 -16.76
C HIS A 333 7.16 2.02 -16.50
N VAL A 334 6.72 1.27 -17.51
CA VAL A 334 6.35 -0.15 -17.40
C VAL A 334 7.56 -1.09 -17.47
N ASP A 335 8.70 -0.63 -18.00
CA ASP A 335 9.95 -1.38 -17.99
C ASP A 335 10.44 -1.68 -16.56
N LEU A 336 9.97 -0.91 -15.59
CA LEU A 336 10.24 -1.11 -14.16
C LEU A 336 9.18 -1.99 -13.46
N TYR A 337 8.29 -2.70 -14.20
CA TYR A 337 7.26 -3.56 -13.60
C TYR A 337 7.65 -5.03 -13.53
N ASP A 338 8.19 -5.60 -14.63
CA ASP A 338 8.40 -7.04 -14.79
C ASP A 338 9.82 -7.44 -15.16
N ASN A 339 10.71 -6.48 -15.27
CA ASN A 339 12.11 -6.68 -15.65
C ASN A 339 12.31 -7.36 -17.02
N GLN A 340 11.32 -7.39 -17.92
CA GLN A 340 11.52 -7.94 -19.27
C GLN A 340 12.62 -7.19 -20.03
N ALA A 341 12.72 -5.89 -19.83
CA ALA A 341 13.79 -5.06 -20.36
C ALA A 341 15.14 -5.22 -19.64
N GLY A 342 15.20 -5.97 -18.53
CA GLY A 342 16.44 -6.19 -17.75
C GLY A 342 16.98 -4.93 -17.06
N VAL A 343 16.13 -3.92 -16.81
CA VAL A 343 16.57 -2.58 -16.36
C VAL A 343 16.25 -2.27 -14.91
N ILE A 344 15.52 -3.14 -14.20
CA ILE A 344 15.27 -2.94 -12.78
C ILE A 344 16.57 -3.09 -11.99
N PRO A 345 17.06 -2.05 -11.29
CA PRO A 345 18.39 -2.04 -10.69
C PRO A 345 18.39 -2.75 -9.33
N TYR A 346 18.10 -4.06 -9.30
CA TYR A 346 18.01 -4.85 -8.07
C TYR A 346 19.30 -4.84 -7.25
N ASP A 347 20.48 -4.83 -7.88
CA ASP A 347 21.76 -4.77 -7.19
C ASP A 347 21.94 -3.43 -6.44
N LYS A 348 21.47 -2.33 -7.06
CA LYS A 348 21.45 -1.03 -6.40
C LYS A 348 20.49 -0.99 -5.21
N MET A 349 19.31 -1.60 -5.35
CA MET A 349 18.34 -1.71 -4.25
C MET A 349 18.89 -2.57 -3.11
N GLU A 350 19.50 -3.72 -3.42
CA GLU A 350 20.15 -4.58 -2.43
C GLU A 350 21.20 -3.81 -1.66
N LYS A 351 22.12 -3.17 -2.37
CA LYS A 351 23.17 -2.35 -1.73
C LYS A 351 22.58 -1.25 -0.84
N PHE A 352 21.56 -0.55 -1.34
CA PHE A 352 20.91 0.52 -0.59
C PHE A 352 20.28 -0.01 0.72
N PHE A 353 19.54 -1.13 0.67
CA PHE A 353 18.96 -1.71 1.89
C PHE A 353 20.04 -2.24 2.83
N ARG A 354 21.08 -2.91 2.34
CA ARG A 354 22.19 -3.38 3.19
C ARG A 354 22.93 -2.25 3.89
N ASP A 355 23.08 -1.11 3.25
CA ASP A 355 23.74 0.05 3.82
C ASP A 355 22.89 0.76 4.89
N ASN A 356 21.56 0.69 4.81
CA ASN A 356 20.64 1.44 5.65
C ASN A 356 19.80 0.60 6.61
N LEU A 357 19.83 -0.73 6.52
CA LEU A 357 19.21 -1.69 7.45
C LEU A 357 20.30 -2.42 8.27
N LYS A 358 21.07 -1.64 9.04
CA LYS A 358 22.18 -2.13 9.90
C LYS A 358 21.76 -2.30 11.33
#